data_f4f106f6f361061f1608bdcad947cc4c
#
_entry.id   f4f106f6f361061f1608bdcad947cc4c
#
_cell.length_a   1.000
_cell.length_b   1.000
_cell.length_c   1.000
_cell.angle_alpha   90.00
_cell.angle_beta   90.00
_cell.angle_gamma   90.00
#
_symmetry.space_group_name_H-M   'P 1'
#
loop_
_entity.id
_entity.type
_entity.pdbx_description
1 polymer ?
#
loop_
_entity_poly.entity_id
_entity_poly.type
_entity_poly.pdbx_seq_one_letter_code
_entity_poly.pdbx_strand_id
1 'polypeptide(L)'
;MFSSGRTTERVSVSSSAIGGSITINSLPNEPSEEQKSLILSNIRNKIDENQPFFVFMVPRSKAEELYKDTMFDKFNVPASVTELRLVCLEGWNLNASVNPVLKSTGHISKIDVTKWKHSESKATLELTFTVEGILKSDDVFEDDVAQPLPLDHLPTLVNAVPFVPDEYLTGAEGLSQEVTPWEVSGGEGGIDYAKLIRDFGCSAITPELVNRIESLTGARAHRFLRRGLFFSHRDLNALLDKYEKGQPFYLYTGRGPSSESLHLGHLVPFMFTKWLQDTFNVPLVIQLTDDEKYFFKENLTLEEAHRLAFENARDIIAIGFDLNKTFIFSDLDYIGTMYPNICRIQKKITYNQSRAVFGFQGSDNVGKSAFPAIQAAPSFSSSFPTIFGENSNVMCLIPQAIDQDPYFRVTRDVAPRLGYLKPALIHSKFFPSLQGHKTKMSGSVATSSIYVSDSPEEIDSKIMKHCFSGGKDNIEEHRKFGADLSVDVAYEYLRYMLEDDAMLESIGTRYAKGELLTGEVKKMLITELQNIVKNHKENRAKVTDEMVRMFMDPTRPSLKKFAANRSPEVSHANLLH
;
A
#
# COMPACT_ATOMS: atom_id res chain seq x y z
N MET A 1 5.75 24.47 -17.73
CA MET A 1 4.93 24.52 -18.97
C MET A 1 3.78 25.50 -18.91
N PHE A 2 3.29 25.84 -17.77
CA PHE A 2 2.32 26.92 -17.66
C PHE A 2 3.05 28.17 -17.17
N SER A 3 3.07 29.22 -17.95
CA SER A 3 3.78 30.50 -17.71
C SER A 3 3.25 31.30 -16.50
N SER A 4 2.49 30.70 -15.63
CA SER A 4 1.87 31.30 -14.46
C SER A 4 2.50 30.88 -13.13
N GLY A 5 3.76 30.46 -13.09
CA GLY A 5 4.49 30.21 -11.84
C GLY A 5 3.95 29.08 -10.95
N ARG A 6 3.05 28.23 -11.45
CA ARG A 6 2.57 27.06 -10.72
C ARG A 6 3.43 25.87 -11.06
N THR A 7 4.17 25.38 -10.11
CA THR A 7 4.75 24.05 -10.16
C THR A 7 3.61 23.04 -10.15
N THR A 8 3.57 22.19 -11.17
CA THR A 8 2.79 20.95 -11.11
C THR A 8 3.45 20.07 -10.09
N GLU A 9 2.87 19.90 -8.92
CA GLU A 9 3.51 19.19 -7.82
C GLU A 9 3.91 17.77 -8.19
N ARG A 10 3.25 17.10 -9.13
CA ARG A 10 3.64 15.76 -9.61
C ARG A 10 2.98 15.40 -10.93
N VAL A 11 3.78 14.80 -11.80
CA VAL A 11 3.34 14.20 -13.06
C VAL A 11 3.49 12.70 -12.96
N SER A 12 2.42 11.94 -13.17
CA SER A 12 2.50 10.50 -13.30
C SER A 12 2.38 10.10 -14.76
N VAL A 13 3.32 9.29 -15.25
CA VAL A 13 3.31 8.76 -16.61
C VAL A 13 3.06 7.26 -16.56
N SER A 14 2.07 6.78 -17.33
CA SER A 14 1.97 5.38 -17.70
C SER A 14 2.25 5.26 -19.20
N SER A 15 3.19 4.41 -19.58
CA SER A 15 3.59 4.25 -20.97
C SER A 15 3.43 2.81 -21.46
N SER A 16 3.13 2.67 -22.74
CA SER A 16 3.19 1.43 -23.50
C SER A 16 4.12 1.66 -24.72
N ALA A 17 4.42 0.61 -25.49
CA ALA A 17 5.27 0.73 -26.68
C ALA A 17 4.76 1.72 -27.74
N ILE A 18 3.49 2.10 -27.71
CA ILE A 18 2.83 2.95 -28.69
C ILE A 18 2.14 4.19 -28.09
N GLY A 19 2.25 4.43 -26.79
CA GLY A 19 1.61 5.57 -26.14
C GLY A 19 1.53 5.44 -24.63
N GLY A 20 0.77 6.33 -24.00
CA GLY A 20 0.62 6.36 -22.55
C GLY A 20 -0.34 7.42 -22.07
N SER A 21 -0.35 7.64 -20.76
CA SER A 21 -1.05 8.76 -20.16
C SER A 21 -0.16 9.52 -19.18
N ILE A 22 -0.38 10.82 -19.11
CA ILE A 22 0.26 11.73 -18.15
C ILE A 22 -0.85 12.33 -17.30
N THR A 23 -0.73 12.21 -15.97
CA THR A 23 -1.62 12.90 -15.05
C THR A 23 -0.87 14.05 -14.39
N ILE A 24 -1.41 15.25 -14.54
CA ILE A 24 -0.90 16.48 -13.95
C ILE A 24 -1.81 16.82 -12.77
N ASN A 25 -1.25 16.92 -11.58
CA ASN A 25 -1.98 17.26 -10.34
C ASN A 25 -1.95 18.78 -10.10
N SER A 26 -2.77 19.23 -9.15
CA SER A 26 -2.86 20.65 -8.72
C SER A 26 -3.21 21.62 -9.85
N LEU A 27 -4.04 21.16 -10.79
CA LEU A 27 -4.56 21.97 -11.88
C LEU A 27 -6.07 22.24 -11.71
N PRO A 28 -6.46 23.32 -11.03
CA PRO A 28 -7.87 23.57 -10.70
C PRO A 28 -8.77 23.87 -11.89
N ASN A 29 -8.21 24.41 -12.98
CA ASN A 29 -8.96 24.79 -14.17
C ASN A 29 -8.52 23.97 -15.39
N GLU A 30 -9.45 23.65 -16.26
CA GLU A 30 -9.13 23.04 -17.55
C GLU A 30 -8.31 24.01 -18.42
N PRO A 31 -7.25 23.54 -19.11
CA PRO A 31 -6.49 24.38 -20.04
C PRO A 31 -7.36 24.87 -21.20
N SER A 32 -7.21 26.14 -21.57
CA SER A 32 -7.84 26.67 -22.78
C SER A 32 -7.29 26.01 -24.06
N GLU A 33 -8.01 26.10 -25.17
CA GLU A 33 -7.56 25.57 -26.46
C GLU A 33 -6.24 26.20 -26.93
N GLU A 34 -6.00 27.46 -26.58
CA GLU A 34 -4.72 28.12 -26.84
C GLU A 34 -3.59 27.50 -26.02
N GLN A 35 -3.84 27.20 -24.75
CA GLN A 35 -2.87 26.53 -23.88
C GLN A 35 -2.59 25.10 -24.33
N LYS A 36 -3.62 24.34 -24.74
CA LYS A 36 -3.47 23.00 -25.33
C LYS A 36 -2.61 23.06 -26.61
N SER A 37 -2.90 24.01 -27.49
CA SER A 37 -2.13 24.23 -28.75
C SER A 37 -0.66 24.60 -28.47
N LEU A 38 -0.41 25.43 -27.46
CA LEU A 38 0.96 25.82 -27.05
C LEU A 38 1.74 24.62 -26.50
N ILE A 39 1.11 23.78 -25.72
CA ILE A 39 1.72 22.55 -25.19
C ILE A 39 2.14 21.64 -26.35
N LEU A 40 1.25 21.41 -27.32
CA LEU A 40 1.53 20.56 -28.48
C LEU A 40 2.65 21.15 -29.38
N SER A 41 2.65 22.45 -29.55
CA SER A 41 3.71 23.16 -30.30
C SER A 41 5.06 22.98 -29.61
N ASN A 42 5.13 23.17 -28.30
CA ASN A 42 6.38 23.02 -27.55
C ASN A 42 6.90 21.57 -27.55
N ILE A 43 6.01 20.57 -27.52
CA ILE A 43 6.40 19.18 -27.67
C ILE A 43 7.02 18.93 -29.06
N ARG A 44 6.38 19.40 -30.11
CA ARG A 44 6.90 19.27 -31.51
C ARG A 44 8.25 19.94 -31.66
N ASN A 45 8.38 21.18 -31.18
CA ASN A 45 9.65 21.92 -31.26
C ASN A 45 10.78 21.13 -30.57
N LYS A 46 10.50 20.48 -29.42
CA LYS A 46 11.50 19.67 -28.71
C LYS A 46 11.89 18.38 -29.45
N ILE A 47 10.97 17.80 -30.19
CA ILE A 47 11.27 16.67 -31.09
C ILE A 47 12.17 17.13 -32.23
N ASP A 48 11.80 18.25 -32.88
CA ASP A 48 12.52 18.81 -33.99
C ASP A 48 13.93 19.31 -33.64
N GLU A 49 14.14 19.77 -32.38
CA GLU A 49 15.45 20.15 -31.87
C GLU A 49 16.43 18.97 -31.74
N ASN A 50 15.94 17.74 -31.78
CA ASN A 50 16.72 16.51 -31.69
C ASN A 50 17.74 16.54 -30.51
N GLN A 51 17.28 17.00 -29.32
CA GLN A 51 18.15 17.13 -28.16
C GLN A 51 18.53 15.77 -27.55
N PRO A 52 19.79 15.58 -27.16
CA PRO A 52 20.22 14.35 -26.50
C PRO A 52 19.64 14.24 -25.08
N PHE A 53 19.30 13.02 -24.68
CA PHE A 53 19.12 12.68 -23.28
C PHE A 53 20.47 12.31 -22.66
N PHE A 54 20.69 12.77 -21.46
CA PHE A 54 21.85 12.38 -20.63
C PHE A 54 21.40 11.43 -19.55
N VAL A 55 22.10 10.31 -19.40
CA VAL A 55 21.84 9.33 -18.35
C VAL A 55 23.12 9.14 -17.56
N PHE A 56 23.06 9.36 -16.24
CA PHE A 56 24.24 9.33 -15.39
C PHE A 56 23.92 8.86 -13.97
N MET A 57 24.91 8.28 -13.29
CA MET A 57 24.82 7.88 -11.89
C MET A 57 25.42 8.98 -11.01
N VAL A 58 24.73 9.30 -9.92
CA VAL A 58 25.19 10.31 -8.94
C VAL A 58 24.98 9.77 -7.53
N PRO A 59 25.95 9.94 -6.60
CA PRO A 59 25.70 9.69 -5.19
C PRO A 59 24.48 10.47 -4.72
N ARG A 60 23.57 9.79 -4.02
CA ARG A 60 22.30 10.36 -3.58
C ARG A 60 22.45 11.69 -2.85
N SER A 61 23.39 11.73 -1.90
CA SER A 61 23.67 12.95 -1.12
C SER A 61 24.02 14.15 -2.00
N LYS A 62 24.74 13.90 -3.10
CA LYS A 62 25.11 14.96 -4.06
C LYS A 62 23.94 15.35 -4.95
N ALA A 63 23.13 14.39 -5.38
CA ALA A 63 21.92 14.65 -6.14
C ALA A 63 20.91 15.48 -5.34
N GLU A 64 20.69 15.14 -4.08
CA GLU A 64 19.79 15.85 -3.17
C GLU A 64 20.30 17.27 -2.85
N GLU A 65 21.60 17.44 -2.69
CA GLU A 65 22.24 18.78 -2.53
C GLU A 65 21.94 19.70 -3.74
N LEU A 66 22.10 19.15 -4.97
CA LEU A 66 22.02 19.93 -6.20
C LEU A 66 20.58 20.12 -6.72
N TYR A 67 19.78 19.07 -6.64
CA TYR A 67 18.49 19.02 -7.33
C TYR A 67 17.29 18.92 -6.39
N LYS A 68 17.52 18.70 -5.09
CA LYS A 68 16.48 18.55 -4.05
C LYS A 68 15.39 17.56 -4.50
N ASP A 69 14.14 17.83 -4.16
CA ASP A 69 13.00 16.98 -4.52
C ASP A 69 12.56 17.11 -5.99
N THR A 70 13.13 18.03 -6.76
CA THR A 70 12.73 18.27 -8.16
C THR A 70 13.08 17.11 -9.09
N MET A 71 13.98 16.22 -8.68
CA MET A 71 14.38 15.02 -9.43
C MET A 71 13.43 13.83 -9.25
N PHE A 72 12.39 13.95 -8.44
CA PHE A 72 11.44 12.88 -8.20
C PHE A 72 10.07 13.23 -8.79
N ASP A 73 9.59 12.44 -9.75
CA ASP A 73 8.27 12.66 -10.36
C ASP A 73 7.13 12.27 -9.42
N LYS A 74 6.99 10.99 -9.17
CA LYS A 74 5.82 10.44 -8.45
C LYS A 74 6.18 9.93 -7.07
N PHE A 75 7.38 9.41 -6.90
CA PHE A 75 7.82 8.75 -5.68
C PHE A 75 9.27 9.09 -5.41
N ASN A 76 9.56 9.37 -4.15
CA ASN A 76 10.93 9.42 -3.71
C ASN A 76 11.55 8.01 -3.84
N VAL A 77 12.75 7.94 -4.37
CA VAL A 77 13.54 6.71 -4.35
C VAL A 77 13.85 6.36 -2.88
N PRO A 78 13.73 5.09 -2.44
CA PRO A 78 14.01 4.72 -1.06
C PRO A 78 15.38 5.22 -0.57
N ALA A 79 15.45 5.64 0.70
CA ALA A 79 16.68 6.19 1.28
C ALA A 79 17.88 5.21 1.26
N SER A 80 17.58 3.91 1.22
CA SER A 80 18.59 2.85 1.08
C SER A 80 19.33 2.84 -0.26
N VAL A 81 18.81 3.52 -1.29
CA VAL A 81 19.47 3.67 -2.59
C VAL A 81 20.47 4.81 -2.49
N THR A 82 21.74 4.47 -2.42
CA THR A 82 22.84 5.41 -2.22
C THR A 82 23.36 6.09 -3.50
N GLU A 83 23.01 5.53 -4.67
CA GLU A 83 23.33 6.10 -5.98
C GLU A 83 22.04 6.21 -6.81
N LEU A 84 21.81 7.38 -7.40
CA LEU A 84 20.63 7.65 -8.22
C LEU A 84 21.02 7.65 -9.71
N ARG A 85 20.25 6.90 -10.51
CA ARG A 85 20.28 7.02 -11.96
C ARG A 85 19.40 8.19 -12.37
N LEU A 86 20.01 9.25 -12.88
CA LEU A 86 19.32 10.45 -13.32
C LEU A 86 19.25 10.48 -14.85
N VAL A 87 18.10 10.90 -15.34
CA VAL A 87 17.84 11.16 -16.77
C VAL A 87 17.59 12.65 -16.91
N CYS A 88 18.36 13.30 -17.76
CA CYS A 88 18.29 14.73 -18.00
C CYS A 88 18.00 15.03 -19.48
N LEU A 89 17.04 15.90 -19.73
CA LEU A 89 16.92 16.65 -20.97
C LEU A 89 17.24 18.11 -20.61
N GLU A 90 18.42 18.57 -21.04
CA GLU A 90 19.00 19.84 -20.59
C GLU A 90 18.04 21.02 -20.81
N GLY A 91 17.92 21.86 -19.78
CA GLY A 91 17.03 23.02 -19.78
C GLY A 91 15.52 22.68 -19.69
N TRP A 92 15.16 21.39 -19.61
CA TRP A 92 13.76 20.97 -19.62
C TRP A 92 13.36 20.06 -18.46
N ASN A 93 14.05 18.96 -18.25
CA ASN A 93 13.66 18.00 -17.22
C ASN A 93 14.88 17.24 -16.70
N LEU A 94 14.87 16.95 -15.41
CA LEU A 94 15.78 16.02 -14.77
C LEU A 94 14.97 15.13 -13.83
N ASN A 95 15.15 13.81 -13.95
CA ASN A 95 14.35 12.87 -13.22
C ASN A 95 15.14 11.63 -12.80
N ALA A 96 14.90 11.13 -11.59
CA ALA A 96 15.38 9.82 -11.17
C ALA A 96 14.52 8.74 -11.82
N SER A 97 15.10 7.99 -12.76
CA SER A 97 14.38 6.97 -13.53
C SER A 97 15.23 5.74 -13.77
N VAL A 98 14.60 4.58 -13.65
CA VAL A 98 15.19 3.26 -13.94
C VAL A 98 14.73 2.71 -15.30
N ASN A 99 13.87 3.42 -16.01
CA ASN A 99 13.34 2.97 -17.30
C ASN A 99 14.33 3.22 -18.42
N PRO A 100 14.33 2.40 -19.49
CA PRO A 100 15.05 2.69 -20.72
C PRO A 100 14.65 4.06 -21.27
N VAL A 101 15.61 4.79 -21.83
CA VAL A 101 15.43 6.16 -22.34
C VAL A 101 16.01 6.25 -23.74
N LEU A 102 15.32 6.95 -24.62
CA LEU A 102 15.84 7.30 -25.96
C LEU A 102 17.13 8.11 -25.85
N LYS A 103 18.02 7.93 -26.80
CA LYS A 103 19.29 8.72 -26.85
C LYS A 103 19.04 10.19 -27.20
N SER A 104 17.99 10.48 -27.96
CA SER A 104 17.58 11.86 -28.26
C SER A 104 16.09 11.99 -28.54
N THR A 105 15.57 13.22 -28.47
CA THR A 105 14.18 13.54 -28.79
C THR A 105 13.84 13.31 -30.26
N GLY A 106 14.82 13.40 -31.17
CA GLY A 106 14.63 13.18 -32.60
C GLY A 106 14.35 11.74 -33.03
N HIS A 107 14.50 10.76 -32.12
CA HIS A 107 14.05 9.38 -32.36
C HIS A 107 12.51 9.21 -32.27
N ILE A 108 11.81 10.27 -31.85
CA ILE A 108 10.36 10.33 -31.84
C ILE A 108 9.92 11.00 -33.16
N SER A 109 9.19 10.27 -34.02
CA SER A 109 8.68 10.87 -35.27
C SER A 109 7.46 11.75 -34.99
N LYS A 110 6.61 11.34 -34.02
CA LYS A 110 5.37 12.06 -33.73
C LYS A 110 4.84 11.70 -32.33
N ILE A 111 4.28 12.70 -31.67
CA ILE A 111 3.44 12.54 -30.49
C ILE A 111 2.10 13.19 -30.75
N ASP A 112 1.02 12.43 -30.61
CA ASP A 112 -0.34 12.92 -30.67
C ASP A 112 -1.02 12.77 -29.30
N VAL A 113 -1.55 13.87 -28.79
CA VAL A 113 -2.41 13.83 -27.59
C VAL A 113 -3.84 13.54 -28.06
N THR A 114 -4.29 12.32 -27.79
CA THR A 114 -5.57 11.81 -28.26
C THR A 114 -6.74 12.16 -27.34
N LYS A 115 -6.44 12.48 -26.06
CA LYS A 115 -7.48 12.80 -25.07
C LYS A 115 -6.95 13.75 -24.01
N TRP A 116 -7.79 14.74 -23.68
CA TRP A 116 -7.64 15.64 -22.55
C TRP A 116 -8.83 15.40 -21.60
N LYS A 117 -8.58 15.10 -20.36
CA LYS A 117 -9.62 14.87 -19.35
C LYS A 117 -9.28 15.63 -18.09
N HIS A 118 -10.01 16.70 -17.84
CA HIS A 118 -9.90 17.47 -16.61
C HIS A 118 -10.92 16.99 -15.57
N SER A 119 -10.52 17.03 -14.31
CA SER A 119 -11.38 16.73 -13.15
C SER A 119 -11.27 17.89 -12.16
N GLU A 120 -12.28 18.73 -12.08
CA GLU A 120 -12.35 19.84 -11.11
C GLU A 120 -12.28 19.35 -9.68
N SER A 121 -13.01 18.28 -9.35
CA SER A 121 -13.06 17.73 -7.99
C SER A 121 -11.72 17.18 -7.48
N LYS A 122 -10.84 16.77 -8.41
CA LYS A 122 -9.50 16.27 -8.10
C LYS A 122 -8.40 17.27 -8.42
N ALA A 123 -8.75 18.40 -9.04
CA ALA A 123 -7.80 19.35 -9.61
C ALA A 123 -6.71 18.66 -10.47
N THR A 124 -7.12 17.72 -11.33
CA THR A 124 -6.19 16.91 -12.15
C THR A 124 -6.50 17.05 -13.64
N LEU A 125 -5.46 17.00 -14.45
CA LEU A 125 -5.55 16.86 -15.89
C LEU A 125 -4.86 15.57 -16.34
N GLU A 126 -5.61 14.68 -16.98
CA GLU A 126 -5.10 13.47 -17.60
C GLU A 126 -4.99 13.67 -19.12
N LEU A 127 -3.78 13.51 -19.64
CA LEU A 127 -3.46 13.52 -21.06
C LEU A 127 -3.22 12.10 -21.52
N THR A 128 -3.94 11.64 -22.54
CA THR A 128 -3.62 10.37 -23.22
C THR A 128 -2.92 10.69 -24.53
N PHE A 129 -1.82 10.02 -24.81
CA PHE A 129 -1.01 10.28 -26.00
C PHE A 129 -0.59 8.98 -26.69
N THR A 130 -0.32 9.09 -27.97
CA THR A 130 0.32 8.05 -28.78
C THR A 130 1.66 8.56 -29.30
N VAL A 131 2.61 7.64 -29.47
CA VAL A 131 3.96 7.92 -29.96
C VAL A 131 4.20 7.10 -31.21
N GLU A 132 4.69 7.73 -32.27
CA GLU A 132 5.18 7.08 -33.47
C GLU A 132 6.68 7.32 -33.59
N GLY A 133 7.45 6.29 -33.91
CA GLY A 133 8.89 6.37 -34.13
C GLY A 133 9.48 5.03 -34.53
N ILE A 134 10.60 5.05 -35.21
CA ILE A 134 11.36 3.84 -35.57
C ILE A 134 12.37 3.63 -34.43
N LEU A 135 12.05 2.75 -33.50
CA LEU A 135 12.98 2.34 -32.46
C LEU A 135 13.87 1.23 -33.00
N LYS A 136 15.15 1.52 -33.19
CA LYS A 136 16.19 0.50 -33.32
C LYS A 136 16.77 0.26 -31.94
N SER A 137 17.31 -0.95 -31.68
CA SER A 137 17.96 -1.25 -30.39
C SER A 137 19.05 -0.26 -30.03
N ASP A 138 19.73 0.32 -31.02
CA ASP A 138 20.83 1.27 -30.84
C ASP A 138 20.36 2.68 -30.46
N ASP A 139 19.05 2.99 -30.53
CA ASP A 139 18.46 4.30 -30.25
C ASP A 139 18.05 4.49 -28.79
N VAL A 140 18.24 3.47 -27.96
CA VAL A 140 17.86 3.45 -26.55
C VAL A 140 19.13 3.28 -25.69
N PHE A 141 19.20 3.98 -24.57
CA PHE A 141 20.16 3.64 -23.52
C PHE A 141 19.64 2.38 -22.81
N GLU A 142 20.36 1.27 -22.96
CA GLU A 142 20.14 0.08 -22.15
C GLU A 142 20.52 0.36 -20.69
N ASP A 143 19.98 -0.43 -19.76
CA ASP A 143 20.05 -0.20 -18.33
C ASP A 143 21.49 -0.06 -17.77
N ASP A 144 22.51 -0.58 -18.48
CA ASP A 144 23.90 -0.68 -18.01
C ASP A 144 24.83 0.46 -18.51
N VAL A 145 24.33 1.44 -19.25
CA VAL A 145 25.18 2.49 -19.90
C VAL A 145 25.07 3.84 -19.18
N ALA A 146 24.85 3.86 -17.88
CA ALA A 146 25.04 5.09 -17.11
C ALA A 146 26.53 5.33 -16.87
N GLN A 147 27.16 6.22 -17.64
CA GLN A 147 28.55 6.60 -17.36
C GLN A 147 28.60 7.51 -16.13
N PRO A 148 29.55 7.31 -15.20
CA PRO A 148 29.78 8.27 -14.13
C PRO A 148 30.24 9.59 -14.77
N LEU A 149 29.44 10.63 -14.67
CA LEU A 149 29.88 11.98 -15.01
C LEU A 149 30.79 12.51 -13.90
N PRO A 150 31.89 13.19 -14.25
CA PRO A 150 32.65 13.94 -13.26
C PRO A 150 31.75 14.93 -12.51
N LEU A 151 31.90 15.01 -11.20
CA LEU A 151 31.02 15.81 -10.32
C LEU A 151 31.01 17.31 -10.65
N ASP A 152 32.01 17.79 -11.34
CA ASP A 152 32.21 19.16 -11.83
C ASP A 152 31.51 19.44 -13.17
N HIS A 153 30.99 18.43 -13.84
CA HIS A 153 30.25 18.51 -15.11
C HIS A 153 28.78 18.11 -15.02
N LEU A 154 28.23 18.10 -13.80
CA LEU A 154 26.81 17.81 -13.63
C LEU A 154 25.94 18.88 -14.29
N PRO A 155 24.88 18.50 -15.06
CA PRO A 155 24.00 19.47 -15.70
C PRO A 155 23.41 20.43 -14.67
N THR A 156 23.52 21.72 -14.91
CA THR A 156 22.81 22.73 -14.14
C THR A 156 21.38 22.85 -14.70
N LEU A 157 20.39 22.70 -13.84
CA LEU A 157 19.01 23.05 -14.18
C LEU A 157 18.89 24.58 -14.30
N VAL A 158 19.29 25.11 -15.47
CA VAL A 158 19.14 26.54 -15.76
C VAL A 158 17.65 26.78 -16.06
N ASN A 159 16.96 27.48 -15.15
CA ASN A 159 15.59 28.00 -15.26
C ASN A 159 14.40 27.04 -15.03
N ALA A 160 14.56 25.89 -14.41
CA ALA A 160 13.45 25.22 -13.79
C ALA A 160 13.41 25.53 -12.27
N VAL A 161 13.44 26.82 -11.90
CA VAL A 161 13.19 27.23 -10.51
C VAL A 161 11.68 27.23 -10.32
N PRO A 162 11.13 26.36 -9.47
CA PRO A 162 9.77 26.51 -9.03
C PRO A 162 9.72 27.74 -8.13
N PHE A 163 9.12 28.79 -8.60
CA PHE A 163 8.75 29.93 -7.75
C PHE A 163 7.53 29.51 -6.93
N VAL A 164 7.78 29.11 -5.69
CA VAL A 164 6.73 29.00 -4.67
C VAL A 164 6.74 30.34 -3.94
N PRO A 165 5.63 31.13 -3.95
CA PRO A 165 5.53 32.31 -3.12
C PRO A 165 5.73 31.95 -1.64
N ASP A 166 6.53 32.72 -0.92
CA ASP A 166 6.87 32.49 0.51
C ASP A 166 5.66 32.36 1.45
N GLU A 167 4.50 32.85 1.04
CA GLU A 167 3.23 32.75 1.79
C GLU A 167 2.67 31.30 1.90
N TYR A 168 3.20 30.32 1.14
CA TYR A 168 2.85 28.90 1.26
C TYR A 168 3.91 28.07 1.98
N LEU A 169 5.02 28.67 2.42
CA LEU A 169 6.10 28.01 3.14
C LEU A 169 5.96 28.10 4.67
N THR A 170 4.89 28.70 5.18
CA THR A 170 4.60 28.73 6.62
C THR A 170 3.81 27.50 7.05
N GLY A 171 4.51 26.39 7.23
CA GLY A 171 3.92 25.15 7.76
C GLY A 171 4.96 24.05 7.91
N ALA A 172 5.65 24.07 9.04
CA ALA A 172 6.43 22.97 9.61
C ALA A 172 7.61 22.44 8.76
N GLU A 173 8.80 22.89 9.09
CA GLU A 173 10.00 22.08 9.06
C GLU A 173 9.80 20.86 9.97
N GLY A 174 9.08 19.85 9.48
CA GLY A 174 8.86 18.57 10.13
C GLY A 174 9.77 17.54 9.48
N LEU A 175 10.51 16.80 10.30
CA LEU A 175 11.30 15.63 9.95
C LEU A 175 10.59 14.80 8.87
N SER A 176 11.30 14.41 7.82
CA SER A 176 10.77 13.61 6.72
C SER A 176 10.24 12.27 7.23
N GLN A 177 8.95 12.00 7.05
CA GLN A 177 8.42 10.67 7.33
C GLN A 177 8.91 9.67 6.27
N GLU A 178 9.24 8.46 6.70
CA GLU A 178 9.60 7.35 5.82
C GLU A 178 8.59 6.21 5.98
N VAL A 179 8.04 5.76 4.86
CA VAL A 179 7.09 4.64 4.83
C VAL A 179 7.46 3.71 3.69
N THR A 180 8.12 2.63 4.04
CA THR A 180 8.51 1.53 3.15
C THR A 180 7.99 0.21 3.71
N PRO A 181 7.99 -0.89 2.94
CA PRO A 181 7.63 -2.21 3.47
C PRO A 181 8.48 -2.65 4.69
N TRP A 182 9.69 -2.11 4.79
CA TRP A 182 10.68 -2.49 5.81
C TRP A 182 10.68 -1.55 7.00
N GLU A 183 10.61 -0.25 6.75
CA GLU A 183 10.74 0.81 7.75
C GLU A 183 9.56 1.79 7.71
N VAL A 184 9.09 2.14 8.90
CA VAL A 184 8.05 3.14 9.10
C VAL A 184 8.50 4.07 10.21
N SER A 185 8.76 5.32 9.86
CA SER A 185 9.09 6.38 10.81
C SER A 185 8.25 7.63 10.54
N GLY A 186 7.68 8.19 11.58
CA GLY A 186 6.90 9.45 11.54
C GLY A 186 7.72 10.63 12.02
N GLY A 187 7.34 11.82 11.57
CA GLY A 187 7.84 13.08 12.12
C GLY A 187 7.42 13.32 13.58
N GLU A 188 7.66 14.51 14.13
CA GLU A 188 7.26 14.85 15.51
C GLU A 188 5.75 14.69 15.76
N GLY A 189 4.92 14.97 14.77
CA GLY A 189 3.46 14.79 14.81
C GLY A 189 2.96 13.41 14.42
N GLY A 190 3.86 12.40 14.25
CA GLY A 190 3.49 11.06 13.78
C GLY A 190 3.46 10.95 12.25
N ILE A 191 2.64 10.05 11.72
CA ILE A 191 2.51 9.78 10.28
C ILE A 191 1.43 10.68 9.67
N ASP A 192 1.79 11.49 8.67
CA ASP A 192 0.83 12.27 7.86
C ASP A 192 0.21 11.39 6.76
N TYR A 193 -0.97 10.86 7.04
CA TYR A 193 -1.70 10.01 6.11
C TYR A 193 -2.28 10.76 4.90
N ALA A 194 -2.55 12.06 5.03
CA ALA A 194 -2.99 12.87 3.89
C ALA A 194 -1.84 13.06 2.88
N LYS A 195 -0.62 13.24 3.38
CA LYS A 195 0.59 13.24 2.56
C LYS A 195 0.79 11.88 1.88
N LEU A 196 0.60 10.76 2.61
CA LEU A 196 0.72 9.41 2.02
C LEU A 196 -0.29 9.17 0.89
N ILE A 197 -1.53 9.61 1.02
CA ILE A 197 -2.53 9.52 -0.06
C ILE A 197 -2.00 10.22 -1.32
N ARG A 198 -1.48 11.44 -1.17
CA ARG A 198 -0.92 12.21 -2.30
C ARG A 198 0.32 11.53 -2.86
N ASP A 199 1.28 11.19 -2.00
CA ASP A 199 2.58 10.64 -2.37
C ASP A 199 2.44 9.28 -3.06
N PHE A 200 1.53 8.44 -2.59
CA PHE A 200 1.27 7.13 -3.19
C PHE A 200 0.28 7.21 -4.36
N GLY A 201 -0.39 8.34 -4.57
CA GLY A 201 -1.40 8.50 -5.61
C GLY A 201 -2.60 7.56 -5.42
N CYS A 202 -3.06 7.42 -4.17
CA CYS A 202 -4.26 6.68 -3.79
C CYS A 202 -5.48 7.61 -3.78
N SER A 203 -6.68 7.02 -3.70
CA SER A 203 -7.92 7.76 -3.45
C SER A 203 -8.31 7.63 -1.98
N ALA A 204 -8.82 8.71 -1.37
CA ALA A 204 -9.35 8.65 -0.02
C ALA A 204 -10.66 7.83 0.03
N ILE A 205 -10.89 7.15 1.16
CA ILE A 205 -12.20 6.57 1.45
C ILE A 205 -13.09 7.69 1.99
N THR A 206 -14.10 8.06 1.19
CA THR A 206 -15.05 9.12 1.54
C THR A 206 -16.28 8.57 2.24
N PRO A 207 -17.04 9.41 2.97
CA PRO A 207 -18.33 8.99 3.55
C PRO A 207 -19.30 8.43 2.51
N GLU A 208 -19.32 8.97 1.30
CA GLU A 208 -20.17 8.49 0.19
C GLU A 208 -19.80 7.06 -0.22
N LEU A 209 -18.49 6.74 -0.24
CA LEU A 209 -18.02 5.39 -0.55
C LEU A 209 -18.40 4.40 0.58
N VAL A 210 -18.31 4.83 1.85
CA VAL A 210 -18.76 4.03 2.99
C VAL A 210 -20.27 3.77 2.90
N ASN A 211 -21.07 4.80 2.67
CA ASN A 211 -22.54 4.68 2.47
C ASN A 211 -22.88 3.77 1.29
N ARG A 212 -22.10 3.81 0.21
CA ARG A 212 -22.27 2.91 -0.94
C ARG A 212 -22.06 1.44 -0.56
N ILE A 213 -21.02 1.17 0.25
CA ILE A 213 -20.79 -0.20 0.76
C ILE A 213 -21.97 -0.67 1.58
N GLU A 214 -22.49 0.14 2.50
CA GLU A 214 -23.67 -0.20 3.31
C GLU A 214 -24.91 -0.45 2.45
N SER A 215 -25.14 0.39 1.44
CA SER A 215 -26.28 0.26 0.54
C SER A 215 -26.22 -1.01 -0.31
N LEU A 216 -25.03 -1.40 -0.79
CA LEU A 216 -24.85 -2.59 -1.62
C LEU A 216 -24.92 -3.89 -0.82
N THR A 217 -24.55 -3.85 0.44
CA THR A 217 -24.43 -5.05 1.29
C THR A 217 -25.57 -5.21 2.28
N GLY A 218 -26.31 -4.13 2.57
CA GLY A 218 -27.31 -4.09 3.64
C GLY A 218 -26.72 -4.16 5.05
N ALA A 219 -25.40 -4.18 5.19
CA ALA A 219 -24.68 -4.30 6.45
C ALA A 219 -24.08 -2.96 6.88
N ARG A 220 -24.10 -2.67 8.19
CA ARG A 220 -23.39 -1.52 8.72
C ARG A 220 -21.89 -1.63 8.44
N ALA A 221 -21.27 -0.53 7.99
CA ALA A 221 -19.84 -0.49 7.73
C ALA A 221 -19.04 -0.80 9.00
N HIS A 222 -17.91 -1.48 8.84
CA HIS A 222 -17.02 -1.81 9.93
C HIS A 222 -16.52 -0.53 10.62
N ARG A 223 -16.35 -0.57 11.95
CA ARG A 223 -15.83 0.58 12.73
C ARG A 223 -14.54 1.16 12.15
N PHE A 224 -13.68 0.34 11.52
CA PHE A 224 -12.45 0.82 10.90
C PHE A 224 -12.68 1.73 9.69
N LEU A 225 -13.77 1.55 8.94
CA LEU A 225 -14.19 2.47 7.87
C LEU A 225 -14.82 3.73 8.47
N ARG A 226 -15.78 3.57 9.38
CA ARG A 226 -16.48 4.70 10.01
C ARG A 226 -15.54 5.65 10.76
N ARG A 227 -14.45 5.12 11.33
CA ARG A 227 -13.43 5.88 12.09
C ARG A 227 -12.23 6.30 11.25
N GLY A 228 -12.22 6.05 9.94
CA GLY A 228 -11.14 6.39 9.03
C GLY A 228 -9.81 5.69 9.35
N LEU A 229 -9.86 4.47 9.93
CA LEU A 229 -8.69 3.65 10.21
C LEU A 229 -8.25 2.88 8.95
N PHE A 230 -9.20 2.47 8.11
CA PHE A 230 -8.98 2.25 6.69
C PHE A 230 -9.34 3.53 5.97
N PHE A 231 -8.36 4.15 5.31
CA PHE A 231 -8.46 5.57 4.94
C PHE A 231 -8.26 5.85 3.45
N SER A 232 -7.66 4.92 2.71
CA SER A 232 -7.43 5.09 1.28
C SER A 232 -7.59 3.78 0.51
N HIS A 233 -7.74 3.91 -0.81
CA HIS A 233 -7.96 2.77 -1.69
C HIS A 233 -7.41 2.98 -3.09
N ARG A 234 -7.30 1.87 -3.86
CA ARG A 234 -7.13 1.86 -5.31
C ARG A 234 -8.25 1.03 -5.94
N ASP A 235 -8.97 1.61 -6.89
CA ASP A 235 -10.02 0.96 -7.70
C ASP A 235 -11.16 0.27 -6.90
N LEU A 236 -11.39 0.66 -5.62
CA LEU A 236 -12.49 0.09 -4.84
C LEU A 236 -13.85 0.40 -5.50
N ASN A 237 -14.04 1.61 -6.06
CA ASN A 237 -15.26 1.95 -6.80
C ASN A 237 -15.49 1.01 -7.99
N ALA A 238 -14.43 0.74 -8.78
CA ALA A 238 -14.55 -0.16 -9.95
C ALA A 238 -14.87 -1.61 -9.52
N LEU A 239 -14.38 -2.05 -8.36
CA LEU A 239 -14.74 -3.35 -7.79
C LEU A 239 -16.22 -3.37 -7.37
N LEU A 240 -16.69 -2.32 -6.68
CA LEU A 240 -18.09 -2.21 -6.28
C LEU A 240 -19.04 -2.13 -7.48
N ASP A 241 -18.65 -1.47 -8.59
CA ASP A 241 -19.41 -1.45 -9.85
C ASP A 241 -19.57 -2.85 -10.44
N LYS A 242 -18.56 -3.70 -10.29
CA LYS A 242 -18.60 -5.11 -10.72
C LYS A 242 -19.48 -5.94 -9.79
N TYR A 243 -19.35 -5.74 -8.49
CA TYR A 243 -20.15 -6.45 -7.48
C TYR A 243 -21.66 -6.13 -7.64
N GLU A 244 -22.00 -4.87 -7.85
CA GLU A 244 -23.38 -4.41 -8.12
C GLU A 244 -24.00 -5.09 -9.37
N LYS A 245 -23.17 -5.43 -10.36
CA LYS A 245 -23.55 -6.19 -11.57
C LYS A 245 -23.53 -7.71 -11.36
N GLY A 246 -23.42 -8.19 -10.13
CA GLY A 246 -23.37 -9.62 -9.81
C GLY A 246 -22.06 -10.31 -10.20
N GLN A 247 -21.00 -9.56 -10.53
CA GLN A 247 -19.69 -10.15 -10.83
C GLN A 247 -18.93 -10.42 -9.52
N PRO A 248 -18.48 -11.66 -9.29
CA PRO A 248 -17.79 -12.00 -8.05
C PRO A 248 -16.39 -11.39 -8.01
N PHE A 249 -15.90 -11.17 -6.78
CA PHE A 249 -14.51 -10.90 -6.49
C PHE A 249 -14.03 -11.81 -5.36
N TYR A 250 -12.74 -11.80 -5.06
CA TYR A 250 -12.19 -12.52 -3.92
C TYR A 250 -11.28 -11.63 -3.10
N LEU A 251 -11.02 -12.04 -1.87
CA LEU A 251 -10.11 -11.35 -0.95
C LEU A 251 -8.76 -12.06 -0.96
N TYR A 252 -7.70 -11.26 -0.86
CA TYR A 252 -6.37 -11.74 -0.60
C TYR A 252 -5.72 -10.93 0.51
N THR A 253 -5.13 -11.61 1.46
CA THR A 253 -4.26 -11.03 2.48
C THR A 253 -3.13 -12.01 2.79
N GLY A 254 -2.14 -11.59 3.57
CA GLY A 254 -1.01 -12.43 3.89
C GLY A 254 -0.43 -12.18 5.26
N ARG A 255 0.44 -13.09 5.67
CA ARG A 255 1.20 -13.04 6.91
C ARG A 255 2.59 -13.61 6.73
N GLY A 256 3.62 -12.82 7.08
CA GLY A 256 4.99 -13.33 7.20
C GLY A 256 5.20 -13.96 8.58
N PRO A 257 5.27 -15.30 8.68
CA PRO A 257 5.38 -16.00 9.95
C PRO A 257 6.78 -15.85 10.52
N SER A 258 6.94 -14.98 11.49
CA SER A 258 8.25 -14.68 12.11
C SER A 258 8.27 -14.78 13.63
N SER A 259 7.17 -15.22 14.22
CA SER A 259 6.97 -15.42 15.66
C SER A 259 5.89 -16.46 15.91
N GLU A 260 5.90 -17.07 17.10
CA GLU A 260 4.93 -18.09 17.53
C GLU A 260 3.48 -17.58 17.58
N SER A 261 3.29 -16.29 17.87
CA SER A 261 1.98 -15.70 18.10
C SER A 261 1.82 -14.36 17.38
N LEU A 262 0.60 -14.03 17.01
CA LEU A 262 0.25 -12.72 16.47
C LEU A 262 0.25 -11.66 17.58
N HIS A 263 0.61 -10.43 17.24
CA HIS A 263 0.32 -9.27 18.06
C HIS A 263 -0.88 -8.50 17.49
N LEU A 264 -1.45 -7.55 18.27
CA LEU A 264 -2.66 -6.82 17.88
C LEU A 264 -2.54 -6.13 16.51
N GLY A 265 -1.36 -5.62 16.17
CA GLY A 265 -1.14 -5.00 14.84
C GLY A 265 -1.32 -5.98 13.67
N HIS A 266 -1.09 -7.28 13.89
CA HIS A 266 -1.39 -8.32 12.91
C HIS A 266 -2.87 -8.72 12.91
N LEU A 267 -3.53 -8.64 14.07
CA LEU A 267 -4.94 -9.00 14.22
C LEU A 267 -5.87 -8.04 13.46
N VAL A 268 -5.55 -6.74 13.48
CA VAL A 268 -6.38 -5.68 12.87
C VAL A 268 -6.71 -5.94 11.39
N PRO A 269 -5.74 -6.21 10.48
CA PRO A 269 -6.05 -6.54 9.09
C PRO A 269 -6.94 -7.77 8.94
N PHE A 270 -6.72 -8.80 9.76
CA PHE A 270 -7.53 -10.02 9.71
C PHE A 270 -8.96 -9.80 10.22
N MET A 271 -9.17 -9.00 11.28
CA MET A 271 -10.51 -8.62 11.74
C MET A 271 -11.30 -7.91 10.64
N PHE A 272 -10.66 -7.00 9.93
CA PHE A 272 -11.28 -6.30 8.81
C PHE A 272 -11.55 -7.23 7.62
N THR A 273 -10.61 -8.11 7.30
CA THR A 273 -10.77 -9.10 6.23
C THR A 273 -11.91 -10.08 6.54
N LYS A 274 -12.06 -10.47 7.81
CA LYS A 274 -13.19 -11.31 8.26
C LYS A 274 -14.52 -10.60 8.01
N TRP A 275 -14.63 -9.34 8.41
CA TRP A 275 -15.83 -8.55 8.14
C TRP A 275 -16.12 -8.42 6.63
N LEU A 276 -15.09 -8.18 5.79
CA LEU A 276 -15.25 -8.15 4.33
C LEU A 276 -15.77 -9.49 3.80
N GLN A 277 -15.21 -10.62 4.26
CA GLN A 277 -15.64 -11.95 3.85
C GLN A 277 -17.11 -12.20 4.16
N ASP A 278 -17.54 -11.86 5.39
CA ASP A 278 -18.91 -12.07 5.84
C ASP A 278 -19.89 -11.16 5.11
N THR A 279 -19.54 -9.87 5.01
CA THR A 279 -20.42 -8.84 4.44
C THR A 279 -20.64 -9.03 2.94
N PHE A 280 -19.60 -9.34 2.19
CA PHE A 280 -19.67 -9.54 0.74
C PHE A 280 -19.90 -11.00 0.34
N ASN A 281 -19.82 -11.93 1.29
CA ASN A 281 -19.99 -13.36 1.07
C ASN A 281 -19.06 -13.93 -0.02
N VAL A 282 -17.77 -13.59 0.03
CA VAL A 282 -16.78 -13.88 -1.02
C VAL A 282 -15.68 -14.83 -0.55
N PRO A 283 -14.99 -15.53 -1.47
CA PRO A 283 -13.84 -16.35 -1.13
C PRO A 283 -12.64 -15.51 -0.68
N LEU A 284 -11.81 -16.11 0.15
CA LEU A 284 -10.60 -15.52 0.71
C LEU A 284 -9.43 -16.46 0.54
N VAL A 285 -8.30 -15.95 0.07
CA VAL A 285 -7.01 -16.63 0.11
C VAL A 285 -6.06 -15.92 1.06
N ILE A 286 -5.36 -16.67 1.89
CA ILE A 286 -4.41 -16.15 2.88
C ILE A 286 -3.05 -16.80 2.64
N GLN A 287 -2.07 -15.98 2.28
CA GLN A 287 -0.70 -16.39 2.04
C GLN A 287 0.12 -16.33 3.33
N LEU A 288 0.84 -17.38 3.63
CA LEU A 288 1.85 -17.44 4.67
C LEU A 288 3.22 -17.45 4.01
N THR A 289 3.94 -16.30 4.08
CA THR A 289 5.19 -16.07 3.37
C THR A 289 6.38 -16.57 4.19
N ASP A 290 6.47 -17.88 4.35
CA ASP A 290 7.54 -18.56 5.08
C ASP A 290 8.90 -18.46 4.36
N ASP A 291 8.92 -18.47 3.04
CA ASP A 291 10.10 -18.22 2.22
C ASP A 291 10.63 -16.79 2.37
N GLU A 292 9.74 -15.76 2.37
CA GLU A 292 10.14 -14.38 2.60
C GLU A 292 10.84 -14.21 3.94
N LYS A 293 10.28 -14.78 5.01
CA LYS A 293 10.87 -14.64 6.34
C LYS A 293 12.24 -15.29 6.45
N TYR A 294 12.42 -16.42 5.77
CA TYR A 294 13.73 -17.05 5.63
C TYR A 294 14.73 -16.15 4.89
N PHE A 295 14.34 -15.52 3.77
CA PHE A 295 15.25 -14.65 3.01
C PHE A 295 15.66 -13.38 3.76
N PHE A 296 14.80 -12.86 4.64
CA PHE A 296 15.01 -11.57 5.31
C PHE A 296 15.55 -11.68 6.73
N LYS A 297 15.50 -12.85 7.37
CA LYS A 297 15.98 -13.06 8.74
C LYS A 297 17.16 -14.03 8.78
N GLU A 298 18.34 -13.52 9.12
CA GLU A 298 19.59 -14.30 9.14
C GLU A 298 19.56 -15.52 10.06
N ASN A 299 18.86 -15.42 11.21
CA ASN A 299 18.82 -16.47 12.24
C ASN A 299 17.59 -17.36 12.16
N LEU A 300 16.81 -17.31 11.08
CA LEU A 300 15.61 -18.14 10.90
C LEU A 300 15.92 -19.24 9.89
N THR A 301 15.77 -20.51 10.27
CA THR A 301 15.88 -21.63 9.33
C THR A 301 14.62 -21.78 8.51
N LEU A 302 14.72 -22.46 7.36
CA LEU A 302 13.58 -22.69 6.48
C LEU A 302 12.50 -23.55 7.17
N GLU A 303 12.94 -24.59 7.89
CA GLU A 303 12.07 -25.50 8.63
C GLU A 303 11.34 -24.77 9.76
N GLU A 304 12.03 -23.85 10.45
CA GLU A 304 11.41 -23.06 11.51
C GLU A 304 10.42 -22.03 10.95
N ALA A 305 10.74 -21.37 9.83
CA ALA A 305 9.80 -20.47 9.13
C ALA A 305 8.53 -21.22 8.73
N HIS A 306 8.69 -22.43 8.19
CA HIS A 306 7.58 -23.30 7.80
C HIS A 306 6.75 -23.75 9.01
N ARG A 307 7.40 -24.18 10.10
CA ARG A 307 6.71 -24.53 11.35
C ARG A 307 5.88 -23.33 11.88
N LEU A 308 6.46 -22.15 11.90
CA LEU A 308 5.79 -20.93 12.32
C LEU A 308 4.60 -20.58 11.43
N ALA A 309 4.62 -20.94 10.14
CA ALA A 309 3.47 -20.75 9.26
C ALA A 309 2.25 -21.52 9.77
N PHE A 310 2.41 -22.77 10.20
CA PHE A 310 1.32 -23.57 10.76
C PHE A 310 0.83 -23.02 12.12
N GLU A 311 1.73 -22.52 12.98
CA GLU A 311 1.33 -21.88 14.23
C GLU A 311 0.56 -20.59 13.99
N ASN A 312 0.99 -19.76 13.03
CA ASN A 312 0.26 -18.56 12.65
C ASN A 312 -1.09 -18.91 11.97
N ALA A 313 -1.18 -20.01 11.21
CA ALA A 313 -2.45 -20.47 10.66
C ALA A 313 -3.47 -20.78 11.76
N ARG A 314 -3.07 -21.34 12.91
CA ARG A 314 -3.95 -21.58 14.07
C ARG A 314 -4.53 -20.27 14.61
N ASP A 315 -3.69 -19.25 14.79
CA ASP A 315 -4.14 -17.93 15.24
C ASP A 315 -5.11 -17.29 14.25
N ILE A 316 -4.83 -17.42 12.94
CA ILE A 316 -5.70 -16.88 11.87
C ILE A 316 -7.05 -17.61 11.85
N ILE A 317 -7.07 -18.93 11.96
CA ILE A 317 -8.31 -19.74 12.02
C ILE A 317 -9.14 -19.37 13.25
N ALA A 318 -8.49 -19.09 14.39
CA ALA A 318 -9.14 -18.68 15.64
C ALA A 318 -9.93 -17.36 15.53
N ILE A 319 -9.65 -16.52 14.51
CA ILE A 319 -10.44 -15.32 14.22
C ILE A 319 -11.85 -15.66 13.73
N GLY A 320 -12.06 -16.90 13.23
CA GLY A 320 -13.37 -17.41 12.87
C GLY A 320 -13.73 -17.29 11.39
N PHE A 321 -12.75 -17.31 10.49
CA PHE A 321 -12.99 -17.37 9.05
C PHE A 321 -13.83 -18.58 8.65
N ASP A 322 -14.66 -18.41 7.62
CA ASP A 322 -15.50 -19.48 7.09
C ASP A 322 -14.62 -20.52 6.34
N LEU A 323 -14.56 -21.72 6.88
CA LEU A 323 -13.85 -22.85 6.27
C LEU A 323 -14.24 -23.06 4.80
N ASN A 324 -15.52 -22.90 4.49
CA ASN A 324 -16.03 -23.16 3.12
C ASN A 324 -15.60 -22.13 2.08
N LYS A 325 -15.06 -21.00 2.52
CA LYS A 325 -14.68 -19.86 1.67
C LYS A 325 -13.22 -19.44 1.81
N THR A 326 -12.49 -20.02 2.77
CA THR A 326 -11.12 -19.59 3.07
C THR A 326 -10.11 -20.67 2.70
N PHE A 327 -9.10 -20.29 1.94
CA PHE A 327 -7.93 -21.11 1.68
C PHE A 327 -6.69 -20.42 2.26
N ILE A 328 -6.03 -21.10 3.21
CA ILE A 328 -4.75 -20.67 3.79
C ILE A 328 -3.65 -21.51 3.16
N PHE A 329 -2.54 -20.92 2.78
CA PHE A 329 -1.42 -21.65 2.20
C PHE A 329 -0.07 -21.10 2.63
N SER A 330 0.89 -22.01 2.82
CA SER A 330 2.31 -21.73 2.92
C SER A 330 2.87 -21.59 1.50
N ASP A 331 3.77 -20.64 1.29
CA ASP A 331 4.45 -20.51 -0.02
C ASP A 331 5.21 -21.79 -0.35
N LEU A 332 5.92 -22.38 0.60
CA LEU A 332 6.67 -23.63 0.37
C LEU A 332 5.79 -24.78 -0.10
N ASP A 333 4.56 -24.89 0.39
CA ASP A 333 3.66 -26.00 0.03
C ASP A 333 2.88 -25.75 -1.27
N TYR A 334 2.53 -24.49 -1.57
CA TYR A 334 1.61 -24.16 -2.66
C TYR A 334 2.26 -23.50 -3.87
N ILE A 335 3.52 -23.04 -3.76
CA ILE A 335 4.23 -22.29 -4.80
C ILE A 335 4.20 -22.99 -6.17
N GLY A 336 4.25 -24.33 -6.19
CA GLY A 336 4.24 -25.10 -7.44
C GLY A 336 3.03 -24.81 -8.33
N THR A 337 1.85 -24.60 -7.73
CA THR A 337 0.62 -24.24 -8.45
C THR A 337 0.66 -22.78 -8.96
N MET A 338 1.26 -21.88 -8.20
CA MET A 338 1.40 -20.46 -8.55
C MET A 338 2.59 -20.18 -9.48
N TYR A 339 3.55 -21.11 -9.55
CA TYR A 339 4.82 -20.90 -10.24
C TYR A 339 4.70 -20.43 -11.70
N PRO A 340 3.75 -20.93 -12.51
CA PRO A 340 3.54 -20.40 -13.86
C PRO A 340 3.22 -18.89 -13.88
N ASN A 341 2.44 -18.39 -12.91
CA ASN A 341 2.16 -16.95 -12.79
C ASN A 341 3.38 -16.19 -12.26
N ILE A 342 4.11 -16.75 -11.30
CA ILE A 342 5.36 -16.17 -10.79
C ILE A 342 6.34 -15.94 -11.95
N CYS A 343 6.57 -16.93 -12.80
CA CYS A 343 7.42 -16.80 -13.97
C CYS A 343 6.94 -15.73 -14.96
N ARG A 344 5.60 -15.66 -15.20
CA ARG A 344 5.03 -14.63 -16.07
C ARG A 344 5.24 -13.22 -15.50
N ILE A 345 5.09 -13.05 -14.19
CA ILE A 345 5.31 -11.78 -13.48
C ILE A 345 6.79 -11.41 -13.53
N GLN A 346 7.69 -12.32 -13.16
CA GLN A 346 9.14 -12.10 -13.19
C GLN A 346 9.62 -11.65 -14.57
N LYS A 347 9.09 -12.23 -15.66
CA LYS A 347 9.42 -11.81 -17.03
C LYS A 347 9.00 -10.36 -17.34
N LYS A 348 8.11 -9.77 -16.57
CA LYS A 348 7.58 -8.39 -16.78
C LYS A 348 8.17 -7.36 -15.84
N ILE A 349 8.97 -7.76 -14.86
CA ILE A 349 9.64 -6.89 -13.91
C ILE A 349 11.14 -6.97 -14.19
N THR A 350 11.79 -5.83 -14.42
CA THR A 350 13.25 -5.79 -14.54
C THR A 350 13.89 -5.80 -13.15
N TYR A 351 15.14 -6.24 -13.06
CA TYR A 351 15.91 -6.18 -11.81
C TYR A 351 16.01 -4.74 -11.28
N ASN A 352 16.24 -3.77 -12.17
CA ASN A 352 16.32 -2.36 -11.80
C ASN A 352 14.99 -1.82 -11.26
N GLN A 353 13.85 -2.21 -11.82
CA GLN A 353 12.53 -1.86 -11.26
C GLN A 353 12.36 -2.43 -9.86
N SER A 354 12.70 -3.72 -9.66
CA SER A 354 12.63 -4.35 -8.35
C SER A 354 13.54 -3.66 -7.34
N ARG A 355 14.79 -3.38 -7.72
CA ARG A 355 15.77 -2.65 -6.91
C ARG A 355 15.27 -1.25 -6.54
N ALA A 356 14.75 -0.49 -7.48
CA ALA A 356 14.29 0.89 -7.24
C ALA A 356 13.05 0.95 -6.33
N VAL A 357 12.13 -0.01 -6.47
CA VAL A 357 10.90 -0.02 -5.65
C VAL A 357 11.16 -0.50 -4.24
N PHE A 358 12.03 -1.50 -4.06
CA PHE A 358 12.23 -2.20 -2.79
C PHE A 358 13.57 -1.87 -2.10
N GLY A 359 14.43 -1.08 -2.74
CA GLY A 359 15.71 -0.67 -2.16
C GLY A 359 16.76 -1.79 -2.07
N PHE A 360 16.62 -2.87 -2.85
CA PHE A 360 17.57 -3.97 -2.80
C PHE A 360 18.99 -3.56 -3.17
N GLN A 361 19.96 -4.09 -2.45
CA GLN A 361 21.38 -3.83 -2.65
C GLN A 361 22.05 -4.99 -3.39
N GLY A 362 23.21 -4.74 -3.98
CA GLY A 362 23.99 -5.79 -4.67
C GLY A 362 24.46 -6.92 -3.75
N SER A 363 24.49 -6.69 -2.43
CA SER A 363 24.83 -7.69 -1.40
C SER A 363 23.63 -8.52 -0.92
N ASP A 364 22.39 -8.13 -1.29
CA ASP A 364 21.22 -8.90 -0.89
C ASP A 364 21.18 -10.25 -1.61
N ASN A 365 20.63 -11.27 -0.93
CA ASN A 365 20.43 -12.56 -1.55
C ASN A 365 19.36 -12.50 -2.65
N VAL A 366 19.46 -13.39 -3.64
CA VAL A 366 18.54 -13.40 -4.80
C VAL A 366 17.07 -13.70 -4.41
N GLY A 367 16.84 -14.37 -3.27
CA GLY A 367 15.50 -14.63 -2.76
C GLY A 367 14.73 -13.35 -2.47
N LYS A 368 15.38 -12.34 -1.88
CA LYS A 368 14.76 -11.03 -1.64
C LYS A 368 14.27 -10.39 -2.94
N SER A 369 15.09 -10.40 -3.98
CA SER A 369 14.73 -9.78 -5.27
C SER A 369 13.70 -10.59 -6.07
N ALA A 370 13.58 -11.89 -5.82
CA ALA A 370 12.60 -12.77 -6.45
C ALA A 370 11.21 -12.71 -5.78
N PHE A 371 11.17 -12.43 -4.47
CA PHE A 371 9.96 -12.48 -3.64
C PHE A 371 8.81 -11.57 -4.12
N PRO A 372 9.03 -10.35 -4.64
CA PRO A 372 7.92 -9.51 -5.11
C PRO A 372 7.00 -10.17 -6.13
N ALA A 373 7.49 -11.08 -6.96
CA ALA A 373 6.67 -11.83 -7.89
C ALA A 373 5.86 -12.94 -7.20
N ILE A 374 6.38 -13.50 -6.11
CA ILE A 374 5.69 -14.51 -5.29
C ILE A 374 4.52 -13.85 -4.57
N GLN A 375 4.73 -12.69 -3.94
CA GLN A 375 3.65 -11.93 -3.30
C GLN A 375 2.62 -11.38 -4.29
N ALA A 376 3.01 -11.11 -5.53
CA ALA A 376 2.08 -10.63 -6.57
C ALA A 376 1.15 -11.73 -7.09
N ALA A 377 1.61 -12.97 -7.17
CA ALA A 377 0.90 -14.08 -7.82
C ALA A 377 -0.51 -14.35 -7.24
N PRO A 378 -0.75 -14.31 -5.92
CA PRO A 378 -2.08 -14.52 -5.34
C PRO A 378 -3.10 -13.43 -5.69
N SER A 379 -2.69 -12.30 -6.25
CA SER A 379 -3.59 -11.25 -6.74
C SER A 379 -4.34 -11.64 -8.02
N PHE A 380 -3.98 -12.77 -8.63
CA PHE A 380 -4.55 -13.24 -9.89
C PHE A 380 -5.26 -14.57 -9.67
N SER A 381 -6.56 -14.63 -9.99
CA SER A 381 -7.40 -15.83 -9.78
C SER A 381 -6.88 -17.09 -10.47
N SER A 382 -6.12 -16.94 -11.55
CA SER A 382 -5.44 -18.06 -12.25
C SER A 382 -4.35 -18.74 -11.42
N SER A 383 -3.94 -18.18 -10.29
CA SER A 383 -3.05 -18.83 -9.30
C SER A 383 -3.79 -19.89 -8.46
N PHE A 384 -5.12 -19.92 -8.52
CA PHE A 384 -5.99 -20.81 -7.74
C PHE A 384 -6.96 -21.58 -8.64
N PRO A 385 -6.45 -22.47 -9.53
CA PRO A 385 -7.29 -23.16 -10.52
C PRO A 385 -8.33 -24.09 -9.87
N THR A 386 -8.05 -24.63 -8.69
CA THR A 386 -9.00 -25.45 -7.93
C THR A 386 -10.16 -24.65 -7.37
N ILE A 387 -9.99 -23.34 -7.13
CA ILE A 387 -11.01 -22.44 -6.57
C ILE A 387 -11.78 -21.74 -7.70
N PHE A 388 -11.06 -21.20 -8.70
CA PHE A 388 -11.65 -20.36 -9.76
C PHE A 388 -11.72 -21.04 -11.13
N GLY A 389 -11.23 -22.28 -11.26
CA GLY A 389 -11.13 -22.96 -12.54
C GLY A 389 -10.21 -22.19 -13.50
N GLU A 390 -10.51 -22.25 -14.80
CA GLU A 390 -9.73 -21.55 -15.83
C GLU A 390 -9.98 -20.02 -15.92
N ASN A 391 -10.85 -19.47 -15.06
CA ASN A 391 -11.17 -18.05 -15.11
C ASN A 391 -10.08 -17.19 -14.48
N SER A 392 -9.35 -16.48 -15.30
CA SER A 392 -8.33 -15.52 -14.90
C SER A 392 -8.86 -14.11 -14.60
N ASN A 393 -10.19 -13.89 -14.70
CA ASN A 393 -10.81 -12.56 -14.66
C ASN A 393 -11.67 -12.31 -13.42
N VAL A 394 -11.43 -13.01 -12.30
CA VAL A 394 -12.02 -12.66 -11.01
C VAL A 394 -11.18 -11.59 -10.36
N MET A 395 -11.78 -10.44 -10.07
CA MET A 395 -11.05 -9.30 -9.47
C MET A 395 -10.69 -9.62 -8.02
N CYS A 396 -9.53 -9.18 -7.59
CA CYS A 396 -9.04 -9.33 -6.23
C CYS A 396 -9.20 -8.03 -5.45
N LEU A 397 -9.62 -8.09 -4.18
CA LEU A 397 -9.52 -6.99 -3.21
C LEU A 397 -8.50 -7.36 -2.13
N ILE A 398 -7.55 -6.45 -1.88
CA ILE A 398 -6.44 -6.67 -0.96
C ILE A 398 -6.51 -5.63 0.17
N PRO A 399 -7.02 -6.00 1.35
CA PRO A 399 -6.88 -5.19 2.56
C PRO A 399 -5.46 -5.32 3.10
N GLN A 400 -4.80 -4.17 3.31
CA GLN A 400 -3.40 -4.12 3.73
C GLN A 400 -3.06 -2.85 4.49
N ALA A 401 -1.96 -2.82 5.22
CA ALA A 401 -1.38 -1.59 5.70
C ALA A 401 -0.71 -0.84 4.54
N ILE A 402 -0.67 0.50 4.62
CA ILE A 402 -0.22 1.36 3.52
C ILE A 402 1.24 1.10 3.10
N ASP A 403 2.11 0.63 4.01
CA ASP A 403 3.50 0.28 3.71
C ASP A 403 3.65 -0.87 2.69
N GLN A 404 2.61 -1.69 2.52
CA GLN A 404 2.59 -2.78 1.54
C GLN A 404 2.21 -2.32 0.11
N ASP A 405 1.78 -1.06 -0.06
CA ASP A 405 1.38 -0.52 -1.37
C ASP A 405 2.46 -0.66 -2.47
N PRO A 406 3.76 -0.49 -2.20
CA PRO A 406 4.80 -0.68 -3.22
C PRO A 406 4.76 -2.05 -3.91
N TYR A 407 4.54 -3.14 -3.19
CA TYR A 407 4.40 -4.47 -3.76
C TYR A 407 3.24 -4.55 -4.75
N PHE A 408 2.09 -4.05 -4.31
CA PHE A 408 0.87 -4.16 -5.13
C PHE A 408 0.78 -3.10 -6.23
N ARG A 409 1.54 -2.02 -6.16
CA ARG A 409 1.74 -1.14 -7.33
C ARG A 409 2.45 -1.88 -8.46
N VAL A 410 3.56 -2.57 -8.15
CA VAL A 410 4.27 -3.39 -9.15
C VAL A 410 3.33 -4.47 -9.71
N THR A 411 2.56 -5.14 -8.84
CA THR A 411 1.54 -6.10 -9.26
C THR A 411 0.52 -5.49 -10.22
N ARG A 412 0.00 -4.30 -9.90
CA ARG A 412 -0.98 -3.56 -10.71
C ARG A 412 -0.43 -3.08 -12.05
N ASP A 413 0.86 -2.75 -12.10
CA ASP A 413 1.55 -2.36 -13.34
C ASP A 413 1.78 -3.55 -14.27
N VAL A 414 2.02 -4.72 -13.71
CA VAL A 414 2.21 -5.97 -14.45
C VAL A 414 0.89 -6.56 -14.94
N ALA A 415 -0.19 -6.44 -14.19
CA ALA A 415 -1.48 -7.07 -14.48
C ALA A 415 -1.98 -6.86 -15.93
N PRO A 416 -2.09 -5.63 -16.48
CA PRO A 416 -2.54 -5.43 -17.86
C PRO A 416 -1.59 -6.04 -18.90
N ARG A 417 -0.29 -6.06 -18.61
CA ARG A 417 0.74 -6.63 -19.51
C ARG A 417 0.68 -8.15 -19.58
N LEU A 418 -0.07 -8.76 -18.66
CA LEU A 418 -0.38 -10.20 -18.62
C LEU A 418 -1.82 -10.51 -19.05
N GLY A 419 -2.63 -9.48 -19.36
CA GLY A 419 -4.05 -9.65 -19.68
C GLY A 419 -4.92 -9.93 -18.44
N TYR A 420 -4.43 -9.58 -17.23
CA TYR A 420 -5.13 -9.77 -15.97
C TYR A 420 -5.79 -8.47 -15.47
N LEU A 421 -6.83 -8.61 -14.65
CA LEU A 421 -7.43 -7.47 -13.96
C LEU A 421 -6.47 -6.93 -12.89
N LYS A 422 -6.41 -5.60 -12.76
CA LYS A 422 -5.69 -4.98 -11.65
C LYS A 422 -6.42 -5.29 -10.34
N PRO A 423 -5.73 -5.76 -9.29
CA PRO A 423 -6.35 -5.90 -7.98
C PRO A 423 -6.76 -4.53 -7.42
N ALA A 424 -7.89 -4.48 -6.72
CA ALA A 424 -8.26 -3.34 -5.88
C ALA A 424 -7.54 -3.44 -4.55
N LEU A 425 -7.17 -2.30 -3.99
CA LEU A 425 -6.47 -2.21 -2.70
C LEU A 425 -7.28 -1.36 -1.73
N ILE A 426 -7.22 -1.69 -0.45
CA ILE A 426 -7.75 -0.87 0.63
C ILE A 426 -6.73 -0.80 1.76
N HIS A 427 -6.37 0.41 2.19
CA HIS A 427 -5.21 0.65 3.04
C HIS A 427 -5.63 1.07 4.45
N SER A 428 -5.05 0.39 5.45
CA SER A 428 -5.15 0.80 6.85
C SER A 428 -4.03 1.74 7.25
N LYS A 429 -4.31 2.55 8.27
CA LYS A 429 -3.30 3.20 9.09
C LYS A 429 -2.49 2.14 9.84
N PHE A 430 -1.32 2.53 10.32
CA PHE A 430 -0.53 1.65 11.18
C PHE A 430 -1.17 1.56 12.56
N PHE A 431 -1.19 0.35 13.10
CA PHE A 431 -1.49 0.16 14.51
C PHE A 431 -0.24 0.60 15.31
N PRO A 432 -0.36 1.63 16.19
CA PRO A 432 0.81 2.22 16.81
C PRO A 432 1.46 1.28 17.83
N SER A 433 2.76 1.48 18.09
CA SER A 433 3.42 0.82 19.21
C SER A 433 2.88 1.38 20.54
N LEU A 434 3.07 0.64 21.65
CA LEU A 434 2.69 1.16 22.98
C LEU A 434 3.42 2.46 23.33
N GLN A 435 4.58 2.72 22.74
CA GLN A 435 5.45 3.85 23.02
C GLN A 435 5.11 5.13 22.24
N GLY A 436 4.12 5.08 21.34
CA GLY A 436 3.66 6.25 20.60
C GLY A 436 3.41 6.02 19.10
N HIS A 437 2.98 7.09 18.44
CA HIS A 437 2.55 7.08 17.03
C HIS A 437 3.70 7.21 16.01
N LYS A 438 4.94 7.34 16.47
CA LYS A 438 6.10 7.53 15.56
C LYS A 438 6.48 6.24 14.85
N THR A 439 6.13 5.08 15.42
CA THR A 439 6.46 3.77 14.89
C THR A 439 5.25 2.83 14.91
N LYS A 440 5.22 1.87 13.97
CA LYS A 440 4.24 0.80 13.99
C LYS A 440 4.55 -0.22 15.09
N MET A 441 3.54 -0.95 15.57
CA MET A 441 3.73 -2.11 16.46
C MET A 441 4.61 -3.15 15.76
N SER A 442 5.64 -3.63 16.47
CA SER A 442 6.61 -4.60 15.95
C SER A 442 6.93 -5.67 16.98
N GLY A 443 7.01 -6.92 16.53
CA GLY A 443 7.39 -8.04 17.38
C GLY A 443 8.88 -8.06 17.81
N SER A 444 9.71 -7.14 17.32
CA SER A 444 11.14 -7.09 17.69
C SER A 444 11.40 -6.57 19.11
N VAL A 445 10.44 -5.83 19.71
CA VAL A 445 10.52 -5.27 21.06
C VAL A 445 9.33 -5.75 21.87
N ALA A 446 9.53 -6.69 22.79
CA ALA A 446 8.47 -7.32 23.56
C ALA A 446 7.62 -6.33 24.38
N THR A 447 8.21 -5.23 24.87
CA THR A 447 7.51 -4.19 25.66
C THR A 447 6.70 -3.20 24.79
N SER A 448 6.86 -3.24 23.47
CA SER A 448 6.15 -2.35 22.53
C SER A 448 4.84 -2.94 22.01
N SER A 449 4.57 -4.24 22.29
CA SER A 449 3.52 -5.01 21.64
C SER A 449 2.69 -5.82 22.61
N ILE A 450 1.38 -5.92 22.33
CA ILE A 450 0.46 -6.85 22.98
C ILE A 450 0.25 -8.04 22.05
N TYR A 451 0.52 -9.25 22.57
CA TYR A 451 0.35 -10.50 21.83
C TYR A 451 -0.99 -11.17 22.19
N VAL A 452 -1.55 -11.92 21.28
CA VAL A 452 -2.75 -12.74 21.54
C VAL A 452 -2.45 -13.91 22.50
N SER A 453 -1.18 -14.15 22.83
CA SER A 453 -0.72 -15.11 23.84
C SER A 453 -0.51 -14.50 25.24
N ASP A 454 -0.55 -13.16 25.39
CA ASP A 454 -0.30 -12.51 26.66
C ASP A 454 -1.34 -12.91 27.72
N SER A 455 -0.90 -13.05 28.98
CA SER A 455 -1.81 -13.23 30.12
C SER A 455 -2.52 -11.91 30.48
N PRO A 456 -3.62 -11.95 31.22
CA PRO A 456 -4.28 -10.74 31.71
C PRO A 456 -3.34 -9.82 32.49
N GLU A 457 -2.43 -10.38 33.28
CA GLU A 457 -1.45 -9.66 34.11
C GLU A 457 -0.37 -9.01 33.21
N GLU A 458 0.06 -9.70 32.14
CA GLU A 458 1.00 -9.15 31.18
C GLU A 458 0.39 -7.98 30.40
N ILE A 459 -0.87 -8.08 29.97
CA ILE A 459 -1.60 -6.99 29.31
C ILE A 459 -1.69 -5.77 30.24
N ASP A 460 -2.12 -5.98 31.50
CA ASP A 460 -2.20 -4.91 32.50
C ASP A 460 -0.84 -4.23 32.70
N SER A 461 0.21 -5.03 32.95
CA SER A 461 1.56 -4.52 33.16
C SER A 461 2.11 -3.75 31.97
N LYS A 462 1.93 -4.27 30.73
CA LYS A 462 2.39 -3.61 29.50
C LYS A 462 1.68 -2.29 29.28
N ILE A 463 0.36 -2.23 29.43
CA ILE A 463 -0.43 -1.00 29.25
C ILE A 463 -0.10 0.03 30.32
N MET A 464 -0.07 -0.38 31.59
CA MET A 464 0.19 0.56 32.68
C MET A 464 1.60 1.16 32.61
N LYS A 465 2.63 0.35 32.27
CA LYS A 465 4.03 0.77 32.29
C LYS A 465 4.52 1.41 30.99
N HIS A 466 4.04 0.94 29.83
CA HIS A 466 4.65 1.27 28.53
C HIS A 466 3.73 2.02 27.58
N CYS A 467 2.40 2.05 27.85
CA CYS A 467 1.46 2.76 26.99
C CYS A 467 1.61 4.27 27.18
N PHE A 468 2.06 4.95 26.12
CA PHE A 468 2.22 6.41 26.10
C PHE A 468 0.87 7.12 26.30
N SER A 469 0.88 8.22 27.02
CA SER A 469 -0.33 8.99 27.35
C SER A 469 -0.20 10.45 26.93
N GLY A 470 -1.30 10.99 26.42
CA GLY A 470 -1.49 12.42 26.16
C GLY A 470 -1.97 13.21 27.39
N GLY A 471 -2.07 12.57 28.57
CA GLY A 471 -2.42 13.22 29.84
C GLY A 471 -1.34 14.18 30.34
N LYS A 472 -1.63 14.91 31.42
CA LYS A 472 -0.68 15.83 32.06
C LYS A 472 0.03 15.16 33.23
N ASP A 473 1.17 15.74 33.65
CA ASP A 473 2.06 15.16 34.65
C ASP A 473 1.42 15.07 36.06
N ASN A 474 0.49 15.96 36.36
CA ASN A 474 -0.24 15.94 37.62
C ASN A 474 -1.76 16.06 37.44
N ILE A 475 -2.52 15.65 38.46
CA ILE A 475 -3.98 15.58 38.41
C ILE A 475 -4.61 16.96 38.25
N GLU A 476 -4.07 17.98 38.85
CA GLU A 476 -4.63 19.35 38.81
C GLU A 476 -4.54 19.92 37.39
N GLU A 477 -3.38 19.80 36.74
CA GLU A 477 -3.19 20.20 35.36
C GLU A 477 -4.06 19.37 34.42
N HIS A 478 -4.13 18.04 34.66
CA HIS A 478 -4.97 17.17 33.85
C HIS A 478 -6.45 17.56 33.96
N ARG A 479 -6.95 17.86 35.17
CA ARG A 479 -8.34 18.33 35.37
C ARG A 479 -8.61 19.68 34.70
N LYS A 480 -7.59 20.54 34.59
CA LYS A 480 -7.70 21.88 34.00
C LYS A 480 -7.60 21.88 32.48
N PHE A 481 -6.68 21.12 31.92
CA PHE A 481 -6.32 21.17 30.50
C PHE A 481 -6.73 19.93 29.70
N GLY A 482 -7.10 18.84 30.35
CA GLY A 482 -7.45 17.58 29.72
C GLY A 482 -6.27 16.86 29.06
N ALA A 483 -6.58 15.78 28.38
CA ALA A 483 -5.62 14.98 27.63
C ALA A 483 -5.58 15.41 26.15
N ASP A 484 -4.41 15.27 25.53
CA ASP A 484 -4.26 15.34 24.07
C ASP A 484 -4.53 13.97 23.45
N LEU A 485 -5.72 13.83 22.86
CA LEU A 485 -6.15 12.59 22.23
C LEU A 485 -5.35 12.25 20.96
N SER A 486 -4.70 13.23 20.33
CA SER A 486 -3.96 13.03 19.08
C SER A 486 -2.69 12.22 19.26
N VAL A 487 -2.16 12.20 20.49
CA VAL A 487 -0.93 11.48 20.86
C VAL A 487 -1.17 10.33 21.86
N ASP A 488 -2.39 10.22 22.42
CA ASP A 488 -2.71 9.22 23.43
C ASP A 488 -2.92 7.84 22.82
N VAL A 489 -2.02 6.92 23.11
CA VAL A 489 -2.04 5.56 22.56
C VAL A 489 -3.17 4.72 23.15
N ALA A 490 -3.53 4.92 24.42
CA ALA A 490 -4.61 4.15 25.02
C ALA A 490 -5.96 4.49 24.36
N TYR A 491 -6.21 5.77 24.08
CA TYR A 491 -7.39 6.19 23.36
C TYR A 491 -7.37 5.71 21.90
N GLU A 492 -6.21 5.78 21.23
CA GLU A 492 -6.09 5.27 19.86
C GLU A 492 -6.35 3.75 19.78
N TYR A 493 -5.87 2.96 20.77
CA TYR A 493 -6.20 1.53 20.83
C TYR A 493 -7.71 1.29 21.04
N LEU A 494 -8.37 2.09 21.86
CA LEU A 494 -9.83 2.02 22.00
C LEU A 494 -10.54 2.33 20.67
N ARG A 495 -10.00 3.23 19.84
CA ARG A 495 -10.55 3.50 18.49
C ARG A 495 -10.51 2.25 17.58
N TYR A 496 -9.53 1.37 17.76
CA TYR A 496 -9.49 0.11 17.02
C TYR A 496 -10.38 -0.97 17.65
N MET A 497 -10.39 -1.11 18.97
CA MET A 497 -10.89 -2.29 19.65
C MET A 497 -12.33 -2.13 20.15
N LEU A 498 -12.71 -0.98 20.70
CA LEU A 498 -14.05 -0.76 21.23
C LEU A 498 -15.09 -0.69 20.10
N GLU A 499 -16.13 -1.53 20.16
CA GLU A 499 -17.16 -1.58 19.09
C GLU A 499 -18.12 -0.38 19.14
N ASP A 500 -18.51 0.07 20.33
CA ASP A 500 -19.51 1.12 20.55
C ASP A 500 -18.95 2.51 20.26
N ASP A 501 -19.44 3.15 19.17
CA ASP A 501 -19.01 4.48 18.75
C ASP A 501 -19.44 5.56 19.76
N ALA A 502 -20.63 5.44 20.37
CA ALA A 502 -21.12 6.44 21.34
C ALA A 502 -20.32 6.38 22.65
N MET A 503 -19.98 5.17 23.10
CA MET A 503 -19.09 4.99 24.26
C MET A 503 -17.70 5.55 23.98
N LEU A 504 -17.12 5.30 22.80
CA LEU A 504 -15.82 5.84 22.40
C LEU A 504 -15.82 7.36 22.38
N GLU A 505 -16.85 7.98 21.80
CA GLU A 505 -17.01 9.45 21.76
C GLU A 505 -17.13 10.05 23.16
N SER A 506 -17.92 9.40 24.04
CA SER A 506 -18.05 9.80 25.44
C SER A 506 -16.72 9.74 26.18
N ILE A 507 -15.96 8.65 26.01
CA ILE A 507 -14.62 8.51 26.61
C ILE A 507 -13.70 9.63 26.10
N GLY A 508 -13.63 9.85 24.79
CA GLY A 508 -12.80 10.88 24.18
C GLY A 508 -13.13 12.28 24.68
N THR A 509 -14.42 12.64 24.68
CA THR A 509 -14.89 13.96 25.14
C THR A 509 -14.55 14.23 26.59
N ARG A 510 -14.81 13.26 27.47
CA ARG A 510 -14.55 13.37 28.92
C ARG A 510 -13.06 13.39 29.22
N TYR A 511 -12.26 12.60 28.48
CA TYR A 511 -10.81 12.55 28.66
C TYR A 511 -10.14 13.85 28.18
N ALA A 512 -10.56 14.39 27.03
CA ALA A 512 -10.09 15.68 26.53
C ALA A 512 -10.46 16.87 27.44
N LYS A 513 -11.53 16.74 28.22
CA LYS A 513 -11.94 17.75 29.23
C LYS A 513 -11.30 17.53 30.61
N GLY A 514 -10.50 16.49 30.80
CA GLY A 514 -9.91 16.16 32.10
C GLY A 514 -10.89 15.55 33.11
N GLU A 515 -12.10 15.15 32.68
CA GLU A 515 -13.09 14.47 33.52
C GLU A 515 -12.70 13.01 33.81
N LEU A 516 -12.03 12.35 32.86
CA LEU A 516 -11.41 11.05 33.04
C LEU A 516 -9.90 11.20 33.22
N LEU A 517 -9.33 10.45 34.13
CA LEU A 517 -7.89 10.37 34.31
C LEU A 517 -7.26 9.33 33.37
N THR A 518 -5.98 9.49 33.04
CA THR A 518 -5.21 8.53 32.23
C THR A 518 -5.32 7.10 32.73
N GLY A 519 -5.23 6.88 34.05
CA GLY A 519 -5.35 5.55 34.65
C GLY A 519 -6.73 4.92 34.45
N GLU A 520 -7.80 5.73 34.38
CA GLU A 520 -9.17 5.24 34.13
C GLU A 520 -9.30 4.79 32.66
N VAL A 521 -8.80 5.58 31.71
CA VAL A 521 -8.82 5.24 30.27
C VAL A 521 -7.96 3.99 29.99
N LYS A 522 -6.77 3.90 30.60
CA LYS A 522 -5.93 2.69 30.52
C LYS A 522 -6.64 1.45 31.07
N LYS A 523 -7.38 1.54 32.17
CA LYS A 523 -8.15 0.42 32.71
C LYS A 523 -9.28 -0.01 31.80
N MET A 524 -9.98 0.92 31.13
CA MET A 524 -11.00 0.59 30.13
C MET A 524 -10.37 -0.17 28.97
N LEU A 525 -9.22 0.27 28.47
CA LEU A 525 -8.48 -0.42 27.44
C LEU A 525 -8.03 -1.81 27.87
N ILE A 526 -7.46 -1.96 29.08
CA ILE A 526 -7.02 -3.24 29.61
C ILE A 526 -8.18 -4.23 29.61
N THR A 527 -9.35 -3.84 30.11
CA THR A 527 -10.55 -4.69 30.14
C THR A 527 -10.95 -5.15 28.74
N GLU A 528 -10.95 -4.23 27.75
CA GLU A 528 -11.28 -4.55 26.36
C GLU A 528 -10.27 -5.52 25.74
N LEU A 529 -8.97 -5.28 25.94
CA LEU A 529 -7.91 -6.13 25.40
C LEU A 529 -7.89 -7.52 26.05
N GLN A 530 -8.09 -7.61 27.36
CA GLN A 530 -8.19 -8.90 28.07
C GLN A 530 -9.35 -9.73 27.52
N ASN A 531 -10.50 -9.12 27.24
CA ASN A 531 -11.65 -9.81 26.65
C ASN A 531 -11.33 -10.31 25.24
N ILE A 532 -10.72 -9.48 24.38
CA ILE A 532 -10.34 -9.86 23.01
C ILE A 532 -9.34 -11.02 23.03
N VAL A 533 -8.29 -10.92 23.84
CA VAL A 533 -7.25 -11.94 23.93
C VAL A 533 -7.81 -13.24 24.54
N LYS A 534 -8.66 -13.15 25.57
CA LYS A 534 -9.34 -14.32 26.14
C LYS A 534 -10.17 -15.06 25.09
N ASN A 535 -11.03 -14.34 24.38
CA ASN A 535 -11.88 -14.93 23.33
C ASN A 535 -11.02 -15.57 22.23
N HIS A 536 -9.93 -14.91 21.82
CA HIS A 536 -9.01 -15.46 20.84
C HIS A 536 -8.36 -16.77 21.34
N LYS A 537 -7.86 -16.81 22.58
CA LYS A 537 -7.27 -18.01 23.19
C LYS A 537 -8.28 -19.17 23.27
N GLU A 538 -9.51 -18.89 23.67
CA GLU A 538 -10.59 -19.89 23.73
C GLU A 538 -10.90 -20.46 22.35
N ASN A 539 -10.91 -19.62 21.31
CA ASN A 539 -11.11 -20.07 19.94
C ASN A 539 -9.90 -20.84 19.41
N ARG A 540 -8.68 -20.36 19.68
CA ARG A 540 -7.45 -21.03 19.28
C ARG A 540 -7.34 -22.44 19.90
N ALA A 541 -7.75 -22.61 21.13
CA ALA A 541 -7.78 -23.92 21.79
C ALA A 541 -8.69 -24.95 21.11
N LYS A 542 -9.68 -24.49 20.31
CA LYS A 542 -10.56 -25.36 19.52
C LYS A 542 -9.97 -25.74 18.17
N VAL A 543 -8.89 -25.07 17.72
CA VAL A 543 -8.28 -25.31 16.41
C VAL A 543 -7.40 -26.56 16.49
N THR A 544 -7.86 -27.64 15.88
CA THR A 544 -7.11 -28.89 15.78
C THR A 544 -6.20 -28.91 14.56
N ASP A 545 -5.23 -29.85 14.54
CA ASP A 545 -4.37 -30.09 13.37
C ASP A 545 -5.17 -30.46 12.14
N GLU A 546 -6.28 -31.16 12.32
CA GLU A 546 -7.19 -31.51 11.24
C GLU A 546 -7.85 -30.27 10.65
N MET A 547 -8.31 -29.35 11.49
CA MET A 547 -8.86 -28.06 11.02
C MET A 547 -7.81 -27.27 10.24
N VAL A 548 -6.55 -27.20 10.73
CA VAL A 548 -5.48 -26.52 10.00
C VAL A 548 -5.28 -27.15 8.62
N ARG A 549 -5.16 -28.48 8.57
CA ARG A 549 -5.04 -29.21 7.27
C ARG A 549 -6.24 -28.95 6.36
N MET A 550 -7.46 -28.90 6.91
CA MET A 550 -8.65 -28.59 6.14
C MET A 550 -8.59 -27.18 5.54
N PHE A 551 -8.19 -26.15 6.32
CA PHE A 551 -8.04 -24.78 5.79
C PHE A 551 -6.94 -24.67 4.75
N MET A 552 -5.92 -25.54 4.81
CA MET A 552 -4.77 -25.53 3.90
C MET A 552 -4.94 -26.49 2.71
N ASP A 553 -6.02 -27.29 2.62
CA ASP A 553 -6.31 -28.15 1.47
C ASP A 553 -7.00 -27.37 0.35
N PRO A 554 -6.31 -27.13 -0.81
CA PRO A 554 -6.91 -26.43 -1.95
C PRO A 554 -7.95 -27.28 -2.69
N THR A 555 -8.01 -28.59 -2.42
CA THR A 555 -8.85 -29.55 -3.19
C THR A 555 -10.24 -29.72 -2.60
N ARG A 556 -10.52 -29.12 -1.46
CA ARG A 556 -11.82 -29.22 -0.76
C ARG A 556 -13.01 -28.96 -1.70
N PRO A 557 -14.07 -29.79 -1.63
CA PRO A 557 -15.26 -29.62 -2.45
C PRO A 557 -15.97 -28.25 -2.25
N SER A 558 -15.89 -27.69 -1.03
CA SER A 558 -16.49 -26.39 -0.70
C SER A 558 -15.87 -25.23 -1.46
N LEU A 559 -14.55 -25.25 -1.70
CA LEU A 559 -13.87 -24.25 -2.49
C LEU A 559 -14.18 -24.37 -4.00
N LYS A 560 -14.39 -25.57 -4.49
CA LYS A 560 -14.74 -25.83 -5.91
C LYS A 560 -16.08 -25.22 -6.33
N LYS A 561 -16.96 -24.91 -5.40
CA LYS A 561 -18.25 -24.24 -5.67
C LYS A 561 -18.06 -22.86 -6.33
N PHE A 562 -16.96 -22.17 -6.03
CA PHE A 562 -16.63 -20.89 -6.68
C PHE A 562 -16.17 -21.07 -8.14
N ALA A 563 -15.71 -22.25 -8.53
CA ALA A 563 -15.43 -22.58 -9.92
C ALA A 563 -16.69 -22.92 -10.73
N ALA A 564 -17.67 -23.52 -10.08
CA ALA A 564 -18.89 -24.03 -10.74
C ALA A 564 -20.01 -22.99 -10.92
N ASN A 565 -20.10 -21.95 -10.06
CA ASN A 565 -21.18 -20.95 -10.09
C ASN A 565 -21.00 -19.87 -11.18
N ARG A 566 -20.74 -20.29 -12.42
CA ARG A 566 -20.36 -19.41 -13.53
C ARG A 566 -21.26 -19.43 -14.75
N SER A 567 -22.45 -19.89 -14.59
CA SER A 567 -23.49 -19.54 -15.58
C SER A 567 -23.93 -18.10 -15.36
N PRO A 568 -24.19 -17.32 -16.40
CA PRO A 568 -24.66 -15.93 -16.32
C PRO A 568 -26.03 -15.74 -15.64
N GLU A 569 -26.62 -16.81 -15.12
CA GLU A 569 -27.98 -16.86 -14.59
C GLU A 569 -28.12 -16.85 -13.06
N VAL A 570 -27.10 -16.46 -12.30
CA VAL A 570 -27.33 -16.28 -10.86
C VAL A 570 -28.06 -14.96 -10.66
N SER A 571 -29.40 -15.06 -10.66
CA SER A 571 -30.32 -13.99 -10.34
C SER A 571 -30.06 -13.43 -8.93
N HIS A 572 -30.26 -12.12 -8.75
CA HIS A 572 -30.22 -11.39 -7.46
C HIS A 572 -31.10 -12.00 -6.35
N ALA A 573 -31.91 -13.04 -6.65
CA ALA A 573 -32.86 -13.66 -5.73
C ALA A 573 -32.17 -14.49 -4.60
N ASN A 574 -30.92 -14.90 -4.73
CA ASN A 574 -30.25 -15.75 -3.73
C ASN A 574 -29.28 -15.02 -2.80
N LEU A 575 -29.20 -13.69 -2.89
CA LEU A 575 -28.38 -12.86 -2.00
C LEU A 575 -29.21 -12.20 -0.88
N LEU A 576 -30.53 -12.49 -0.81
CA LEU A 576 -31.46 -11.92 0.18
C LEU A 576 -31.99 -12.93 1.21
N HIS A 577 -31.28 -14.02 1.47
CA HIS A 577 -31.61 -14.93 2.57
C HIS A 577 -30.43 -15.20 3.48
#